data_76058f16f6082bf6c7016535e88de77c
#
_entry.id   76058f16f6082bf6c7016535e88de77c
#
_cell.length_a   1.000
_cell.length_b   1.000
_cell.length_c   1.000
_cell.angle_alpha   90.00
_cell.angle_beta   90.00
_cell.angle_gamma   90.00
#
_symmetry.space_group_name_H-M   'P 1'
#
loop_
_entity.id
_entity.type
_entity.pdbx_description
1 polymer ?
#
loop_
_entity_poly.entity_id
_entity_poly.type
_entity_poly.pdbx_seq_one_letter_code
_entity_poly.pdbx_strand_id
1 'polypeptide(L)'
;IQEYLVQQLGIHHQVVLKCTGDMGGKADFRAIDIECWIPSQETFRETHTADYMTDFQARRLNTRYVAKETKEKHFVHMNDATAFGIGRILIAIIENFQQKDGSIAIPEVLQKYMRKETMV
;
A
#
# COMPACT_ATOMS: atom_id res chain seq x y z
N ILE A 1 -2.56 5.32 7.31
CA ILE A 1 -1.11 5.52 7.14
C ILE A 1 -0.76 5.56 5.65
N GLN A 2 -1.08 4.53 4.87
CA GLN A 2 -0.76 4.43 3.43
C GLN A 2 -1.29 5.63 2.64
N GLU A 3 -2.58 5.96 2.77
CA GLU A 3 -3.20 7.10 2.10
C GLU A 3 -2.49 8.43 2.47
N TYR A 4 -2.19 8.62 3.75
CA TYR A 4 -1.42 9.79 4.19
C TYR A 4 -0.05 9.89 3.48
N LEU A 5 0.66 8.77 3.31
CA LEU A 5 1.94 8.75 2.62
C LEU A 5 1.81 9.12 1.14
N VAL A 6 0.77 8.63 0.45
CA VAL A 6 0.50 8.97 -0.95
C VAL A 6 0.08 10.45 -1.10
N GLN A 7 -0.71 10.96 -0.16
CA GLN A 7 -1.06 12.39 -0.10
C GLN A 7 0.18 13.27 0.04
N GLN A 8 1.15 12.87 0.89
CA GLN A 8 2.41 13.61 1.02
C GLN A 8 3.25 13.62 -0.27
N LEU A 9 3.14 12.60 -1.10
CA LEU A 9 3.77 12.56 -2.41
C LEU A 9 3.06 13.47 -3.44
N GLY A 10 1.81 13.88 -3.19
CA GLY A 10 1.03 14.70 -4.12
C GLY A 10 0.53 13.94 -5.35
N ILE A 11 0.44 12.63 -5.29
CA ILE A 11 -0.01 11.79 -6.42
C ILE A 11 -1.54 11.66 -6.40
N HIS A 12 -2.17 11.81 -7.57
CA HIS A 12 -3.59 11.55 -7.76
C HIS A 12 -3.86 10.06 -7.52
N HIS A 13 -4.76 9.77 -6.60
CA HIS A 13 -5.04 8.40 -6.16
C HIS A 13 -6.51 8.22 -5.77
N GLN A 14 -6.92 6.98 -5.66
CA GLN A 14 -8.20 6.57 -5.10
C GLN A 14 -8.00 5.46 -4.06
N VAL A 15 -8.96 5.37 -3.13
CA VAL A 15 -9.02 4.28 -2.13
C VAL A 15 -10.18 3.38 -2.51
N VAL A 16 -9.90 2.10 -2.72
CA VAL A 16 -10.86 1.12 -3.22
C VAL A 16 -11.11 0.04 -2.16
N LEU A 17 -12.37 -0.13 -1.79
CA LEU A 17 -12.78 -1.32 -1.05
C LEU A 17 -13.04 -2.44 -2.04
N LYS A 18 -12.23 -3.49 -1.99
CA LYS A 18 -12.32 -4.60 -2.95
C LYS A 18 -13.59 -5.41 -2.77
N CYS A 19 -14.15 -5.85 -3.87
CA CYS A 19 -15.24 -6.84 -3.87
C CYS A 19 -14.68 -8.27 -3.76
N THR A 20 -15.52 -9.20 -3.34
CA THR A 20 -15.13 -10.61 -3.13
C THR A 20 -14.54 -11.29 -4.36
N GLY A 21 -14.94 -10.84 -5.57
CA GLY A 21 -14.41 -11.38 -6.83
C GLY A 21 -12.94 -11.06 -7.10
N ASP A 22 -12.39 -10.05 -6.41
CA ASP A 22 -11.00 -9.58 -6.54
C ASP A 22 -10.16 -9.78 -5.26
N MET A 23 -10.69 -10.45 -4.26
CA MET A 23 -9.99 -10.65 -2.98
C MET A 23 -8.97 -11.80 -2.99
N GLY A 24 -8.82 -12.52 -4.08
CA GLY A 24 -7.83 -13.59 -4.21
C GLY A 24 -8.10 -14.82 -3.34
N GLY A 25 -7.13 -15.74 -3.28
CA GLY A 25 -7.24 -17.01 -2.54
C GLY A 25 -6.93 -16.92 -1.04
N LYS A 26 -6.62 -15.75 -0.52
CA LYS A 26 -6.48 -15.51 0.92
C LYS A 26 -7.88 -15.38 1.52
N ALA A 27 -8.08 -15.87 2.74
CA ALA A 27 -9.36 -15.71 3.45
C ALA A 27 -9.49 -14.27 3.97
N ASP A 28 -9.54 -13.31 3.08
CA ASP A 28 -9.65 -11.90 3.40
C ASP A 28 -11.08 -11.59 3.86
N PHE A 29 -11.20 -11.01 5.03
CA PHE A 29 -12.47 -10.48 5.50
C PHE A 29 -12.77 -9.11 4.87
N ARG A 30 -11.71 -8.31 4.68
CA ARG A 30 -11.78 -6.98 4.09
C ARG A 30 -10.44 -6.63 3.47
N ALA A 31 -10.46 -6.20 2.22
CA ALA A 31 -9.29 -5.71 1.50
C ALA A 31 -9.51 -4.28 1.03
N ILE A 32 -8.54 -3.42 1.26
CA ILE A 32 -8.54 -2.01 0.83
C ILE A 32 -7.26 -1.77 0.05
N ASP A 33 -7.42 -1.31 -1.19
CA ASP A 33 -6.29 -0.91 -2.03
C ASP A 33 -6.21 0.61 -2.13
N ILE A 34 -4.99 1.12 -2.27
CA ILE A 34 -4.75 2.46 -2.77
C ILE A 34 -4.18 2.33 -4.17
N GLU A 35 -4.84 2.97 -5.10
CA GLU A 35 -4.48 2.96 -6.50
C GLU A 35 -4.04 4.37 -6.90
N CYS A 36 -2.83 4.49 -7.45
CA CYS A 36 -2.28 5.72 -7.98
C CYS A 36 -2.52 5.82 -9.47
N TRP A 37 -2.76 7.04 -9.95
CA TRP A 37 -2.89 7.33 -11.37
C TRP A 37 -1.56 7.11 -12.10
N ILE A 38 -1.60 6.37 -13.20
CA ILE A 38 -0.45 6.13 -14.08
C ILE A 38 -0.73 6.78 -15.45
N PRO A 39 -0.12 7.91 -15.76
CA PRO A 39 -0.39 8.69 -16.97
C PRO A 39 -0.25 7.89 -18.26
N SER A 40 0.81 7.11 -18.44
CA SER A 40 1.05 6.33 -19.67
C SER A 40 -0.02 5.25 -19.91
N GLN A 41 -0.72 4.82 -18.89
CA GLN A 41 -1.75 3.79 -18.97
C GLN A 41 -3.17 4.37 -18.91
N GLU A 42 -3.29 5.69 -18.65
CA GLU A 42 -4.57 6.38 -18.47
C GLU A 42 -5.51 5.66 -17.48
N THR A 43 -4.94 5.12 -16.40
CA THR A 43 -5.70 4.33 -15.42
C THR A 43 -5.08 4.39 -14.03
N PHE A 44 -5.87 4.04 -13.04
CA PHE A 44 -5.40 3.80 -11.69
C PHE A 44 -4.78 2.40 -11.56
N ARG A 45 -3.69 2.29 -10.81
CA ARG A 45 -3.03 1.01 -10.51
C ARG A 45 -2.78 0.88 -9.02
N GLU A 46 -3.05 -0.29 -8.49
CA GLU A 46 -2.77 -0.65 -7.11
C GLU A 46 -1.28 -0.43 -6.79
N THR A 47 -1.01 0.42 -5.82
CA THR A 47 0.33 0.69 -5.28
C THR A 47 0.47 0.22 -3.84
N HIS A 48 -0.65 0.11 -3.13
CA HIS A 48 -0.71 -0.32 -1.73
C HIS A 48 -1.93 -1.20 -1.52
N THR A 49 -1.82 -2.15 -0.61
CA THR A 49 -2.95 -2.95 -0.13
C THR A 49 -2.93 -3.04 1.40
N ALA A 50 -4.09 -3.19 1.99
CA ALA A 50 -4.26 -3.46 3.41
C ALA A 50 -5.41 -4.44 3.60
N ASP A 51 -5.08 -5.63 4.06
CA ASP A 51 -6.01 -6.75 4.21
C ASP A 51 -6.27 -7.07 5.68
N TYR A 52 -7.52 -7.25 6.05
CA TYR A 52 -7.91 -7.82 7.34
C TYR A 52 -8.20 -9.31 7.16
N MET A 53 -7.32 -10.14 7.70
CA MET A 53 -7.24 -11.57 7.40
C MET A 53 -7.80 -12.46 8.51
N THR A 54 -8.43 -11.88 9.53
CA THR A 54 -8.87 -12.63 10.71
C THR A 54 -7.74 -13.51 11.27
N ASP A 55 -7.97 -14.78 11.50
CA ASP A 55 -6.98 -15.72 12.05
C ASP A 55 -6.34 -16.63 10.96
N PHE A 56 -6.57 -16.31 9.67
CA PHE A 56 -6.10 -17.15 8.56
C PHE A 56 -4.57 -17.37 8.57
N GLN A 57 -3.80 -16.29 8.69
CA GLN A 57 -2.34 -16.38 8.76
C GLN A 57 -1.88 -16.96 10.11
N ALA A 58 -2.54 -16.58 11.20
CA ALA A 58 -2.20 -17.03 12.52
C ALA A 58 -2.32 -18.56 12.68
N ARG A 59 -3.30 -19.19 12.03
CA ARG A 59 -3.45 -20.65 11.97
C ARG A 59 -2.26 -21.32 11.29
N ARG A 60 -1.78 -20.76 10.19
CA ARG A 60 -0.63 -21.28 9.42
C ARG A 60 0.69 -21.11 10.14
N LEU A 61 0.86 -19.95 10.79
CA LEU A 61 2.06 -19.61 11.56
C LEU A 61 2.00 -20.19 13.00
N ASN A 62 0.86 -20.77 13.41
CA ASN A 62 0.58 -21.19 14.77
C ASN A 62 0.78 -20.09 15.81
N THR A 63 0.48 -18.84 15.44
CA THR A 63 0.62 -17.68 16.31
C THR A 63 -0.61 -17.55 17.21
N ARG A 64 -0.40 -17.63 18.52
CA ARG A 64 -1.46 -17.64 19.53
C ARG A 64 -1.17 -16.67 20.66
N TYR A 65 -2.22 -16.27 21.35
CA TYR A 65 -2.13 -15.62 22.64
C TYR A 65 -2.85 -16.43 23.73
N VAL A 66 -2.49 -16.18 24.96
CA VAL A 66 -3.17 -16.77 26.15
C VAL A 66 -4.03 -15.67 26.76
N ALA A 67 -5.32 -15.92 26.85
CA ALA A 67 -6.25 -15.01 27.51
C ALA A 67 -5.90 -14.93 29.01
N LYS A 68 -5.76 -13.71 29.55
CA LYS A 68 -5.31 -13.50 30.93
C LYS A 68 -6.28 -14.10 31.95
N GLU A 69 -7.55 -14.02 31.69
CA GLU A 69 -8.63 -14.41 32.61
C GLU A 69 -8.90 -15.91 32.54
N THR A 70 -9.15 -16.44 31.34
CA THR A 70 -9.54 -17.85 31.15
C THR A 70 -8.34 -18.80 31.02
N LYS A 71 -7.13 -18.28 30.77
CA LYS A 71 -5.92 -19.06 30.46
C LYS A 71 -6.04 -19.89 29.17
N GLU A 72 -7.06 -19.68 28.37
CA GLU A 72 -7.25 -20.35 27.09
C GLU A 72 -6.33 -19.80 26.02
N LYS A 73 -5.97 -20.65 25.06
CA LYS A 73 -5.15 -20.30 23.90
C LYS A 73 -6.04 -20.02 22.70
N HIS A 74 -5.90 -18.81 22.12
CA HIS A 74 -6.62 -18.39 20.92
C HIS A 74 -5.66 -18.00 19.83
N PHE A 75 -6.05 -18.15 18.55
CA PHE A 75 -5.32 -17.58 17.43
C PHE A 75 -5.49 -16.07 17.42
N VAL A 76 -4.43 -15.34 17.08
CA VAL A 76 -4.51 -13.89 16.90
C VAL A 76 -5.19 -13.56 15.57
N HIS A 77 -5.89 -12.42 15.52
CA HIS A 77 -6.31 -11.83 14.25
C HIS A 77 -5.20 -10.93 13.72
N MET A 78 -4.99 -10.95 12.41
CA MET A 78 -3.89 -10.25 11.77
C MET A 78 -4.38 -9.33 10.66
N ASN A 79 -3.66 -8.24 10.47
CA ASN A 79 -3.69 -7.43 9.26
C ASN A 79 -2.42 -7.71 8.45
N ASP A 80 -2.57 -7.70 7.14
CA ASP A 80 -1.46 -7.69 6.18
C ASP A 80 -1.50 -6.38 5.42
N ALA A 81 -0.38 -5.66 5.35
CA ALA A 81 -0.35 -4.38 4.68
C ALA A 81 1.06 -4.06 4.17
N THR A 82 1.13 -3.54 2.95
CA THR A 82 2.38 -3.08 2.34
C THR A 82 2.41 -1.56 2.36
N ALA A 83 3.36 -0.97 3.09
CA ALA A 83 3.46 0.49 3.18
C ALA A 83 3.75 1.13 1.82
N PHE A 84 4.61 0.51 1.00
CA PHE A 84 4.88 0.88 -0.39
C PHE A 84 5.21 -0.35 -1.22
N GLY A 85 4.47 -0.58 -2.30
CA GLY A 85 4.87 -1.48 -3.39
C GLY A 85 5.94 -0.79 -4.24
N ILE A 86 7.23 -0.96 -3.90
CA ILE A 86 8.35 -0.15 -4.42
C ILE A 86 8.31 0.02 -5.94
N GLY A 87 8.11 -1.05 -6.71
CA GLY A 87 8.11 -0.96 -8.17
C GLY A 87 7.01 -0.05 -8.71
N ARG A 88 5.78 -0.24 -8.26
CA ARG A 88 4.62 0.54 -8.75
C ARG A 88 4.64 1.98 -8.28
N ILE A 89 5.03 2.25 -7.03
CA ILE A 89 5.10 3.63 -6.55
C ILE A 89 6.21 4.42 -7.23
N LEU A 90 7.33 3.78 -7.59
CA LEU A 90 8.37 4.43 -8.37
C LEU A 90 7.88 4.81 -9.76
N ILE A 91 7.14 3.93 -10.45
CA ILE A 91 6.51 4.24 -11.73
C ILE A 91 5.57 5.44 -11.57
N ALA A 92 4.70 5.41 -10.57
CA ALA A 92 3.77 6.50 -10.31
C ALA A 92 4.49 7.83 -10.06
N ILE A 93 5.58 7.84 -9.27
CA ILE A 93 6.38 9.06 -9.04
C ILE A 93 7.01 9.53 -10.35
N ILE A 94 7.71 8.65 -11.07
CA ILE A 94 8.42 9.01 -12.30
C ILE A 94 7.46 9.62 -13.32
N GLU A 95 6.34 8.95 -13.61
CA GLU A 95 5.43 9.39 -14.65
C GLU A 95 4.63 10.65 -14.28
N ASN A 96 4.25 10.82 -13.01
CA ASN A 96 3.50 12.00 -12.59
C ASN A 96 4.38 13.25 -12.43
N PHE A 97 5.67 13.09 -12.21
CA PHE A 97 6.60 14.22 -11.97
C PHE A 97 7.61 14.45 -13.09
N GLN A 98 7.51 13.70 -14.20
CA GLN A 98 8.37 13.91 -15.38
C GLN A 98 8.10 15.29 -16.00
N GLN A 99 9.17 16.01 -16.33
CA GLN A 99 9.14 17.33 -16.93
C GLN A 99 9.32 17.23 -18.45
N LYS A 100 9.03 18.33 -19.16
CA LYS A 100 9.14 18.40 -20.62
C LYS A 100 10.56 18.16 -21.16
N ASP A 101 11.56 18.46 -20.37
CA ASP A 101 12.98 18.25 -20.70
C ASP A 101 13.47 16.82 -20.39
N GLY A 102 12.58 15.95 -19.90
CA GLY A 102 12.88 14.57 -19.51
C GLY A 102 13.38 14.41 -18.08
N SER A 103 13.64 15.50 -17.36
CA SER A 103 13.97 15.42 -15.95
C SER A 103 12.75 15.02 -15.10
N ILE A 104 12.98 14.61 -13.87
CA ILE A 104 11.93 14.24 -12.92
C ILE A 104 12.03 15.16 -11.72
N ALA A 105 10.99 15.94 -11.47
CA ALA A 105 10.88 16.73 -10.25
C ALA A 105 10.70 15.77 -9.06
N ILE A 106 11.52 15.93 -8.03
CA ILE A 106 11.40 15.09 -6.84
C ILE A 106 10.30 15.65 -5.94
N PRO A 107 9.29 14.84 -5.54
CA PRO A 107 8.28 15.28 -4.57
C PRO A 107 8.93 15.94 -3.35
N GLU A 108 8.39 17.07 -2.91
CA GLU A 108 8.98 17.91 -1.86
C GLU A 108 9.33 17.10 -0.60
N VAL A 109 8.44 16.21 -0.19
CA VAL A 109 8.63 15.35 0.99
C VAL A 109 9.87 14.45 0.89
N LEU A 110 10.33 14.13 -0.33
CA LEU A 110 11.49 13.27 -0.58
C LEU A 110 12.80 14.05 -0.76
N GLN A 111 12.74 15.36 -1.07
CA GLN A 111 13.93 16.17 -1.36
C GLN A 111 14.95 16.17 -0.23
N LYS A 112 14.48 16.22 1.01
CA LYS A 112 15.36 16.18 2.21
C LYS A 112 16.17 14.87 2.32
N TYR A 113 15.63 13.77 1.82
CA TYR A 113 16.33 12.47 1.82
C TYR A 113 17.25 12.32 0.63
N MET A 114 16.84 12.80 -0.53
CA MET A 114 17.61 12.71 -1.77
C MET A 114 18.63 13.83 -1.92
N ARG A 115 18.50 14.92 -1.14
CA ARG A 115 19.33 16.13 -1.21
C ARG A 115 19.40 16.73 -2.62
N LYS A 116 18.31 16.61 -3.36
CA LYS A 116 18.13 17.10 -4.73
C LYS A 116 16.67 17.47 -4.93
N GLU A 117 16.40 18.38 -5.85
CA GLU A 117 15.06 18.77 -6.27
C GLU A 117 14.64 18.08 -7.56
N THR A 118 15.62 17.68 -8.38
CA THR A 118 15.39 17.01 -9.67
C THR A 118 16.36 15.86 -9.90
N MET A 119 15.93 14.90 -10.71
CA MET A 119 16.77 13.84 -11.30
C MET A 119 16.77 13.99 -12.81
N VAL A 120 17.92 13.68 -13.43
CA VAL A 120 18.09 13.60 -14.87
C VAL A 120 18.41 12.15 -15.23
#